data_56203b44ce834f859212e06eebd9478e
#
_entry.id   56203b44ce834f859212e06eebd9478e
#
_cell.length_a   1.000
_cell.length_b   1.000
_cell.length_c   1.000
_cell.angle_alpha   90.00
_cell.angle_beta   90.00
_cell.angle_gamma   90.00
#
_symmetry.space_group_name_H-M   'P 1'
#
loop_
_entity.id
_entity.type
_entity.pdbx_description
1 polymer ?
#
loop_
_entity_poly.entity_id
_entity_poly.type
_entity_poly.pdbx_seq_one_letter_code
_entity_poly.pdbx_strand_id
1 'polypeptide(L)'
;MDNPVKIKADANGLIVQLPGEMDFLRIYRLTVRRFTMSAELFSKCGNISIRFIGADLNELQKTWLIDSLNSLDCINTHFIQYKLKKEPIPVESKLPEIRKDTASSALFVTERKDVLYFHGNMSEGDVLETHKSVVLIGNVEAGARVTTLKNIIIVGELKGLAIAGLDRKRDRYIAALSMRPEIVQIGRYRRYGDGRYDPWDRAAVAVLKNDKIFFRALYT
;
A
#
# COMPACT_ATOMS: atom_id res chain seq x y z
N MET A 1 -3.12 22.38 14.23
CA MET A 1 -3.90 21.84 13.09
C MET A 1 -4.71 20.65 13.59
N ASP A 2 -5.99 20.76 13.53
CA ASP A 2 -6.92 19.74 14.01
C ASP A 2 -6.81 18.48 13.14
N ASN A 3 -6.69 17.31 13.77
CA ASN A 3 -6.62 16.06 13.02
C ASN A 3 -8.03 15.67 12.55
N PRO A 4 -8.29 15.57 11.25
CA PRO A 4 -9.62 15.27 10.73
C PRO A 4 -10.10 13.84 11.05
N VAL A 5 -9.20 12.95 11.48
CA VAL A 5 -9.55 11.61 11.99
C VAL A 5 -9.99 11.74 13.45
N LYS A 6 -11.26 11.41 13.71
CA LYS A 6 -11.84 11.47 15.07
C LYS A 6 -11.99 10.07 15.64
N ILE A 7 -11.52 9.86 16.85
CA ILE A 7 -11.68 8.61 17.59
C ILE A 7 -12.66 8.88 18.73
N LYS A 8 -13.70 8.07 18.82
CA LYS A 8 -14.70 8.07 19.89
C LYS A 8 -14.78 6.68 20.50
N ALA A 9 -14.93 6.61 21.80
CA ALA A 9 -15.22 5.35 22.50
C ALA A 9 -16.74 5.20 22.68
N ASP A 10 -17.25 3.98 22.55
CA ASP A 10 -18.60 3.60 22.91
C ASP A 10 -18.58 2.32 23.76
N ALA A 11 -19.75 1.84 24.15
CA ALA A 11 -19.90 0.61 24.97
C ALA A 11 -19.34 -0.65 24.28
N ASN A 12 -19.13 -0.62 22.95
CA ASN A 12 -18.69 -1.75 22.12
C ASN A 12 -17.28 -1.57 21.57
N GLY A 13 -16.54 -0.55 21.99
CA GLY A 13 -15.16 -0.30 21.56
C GLY A 13 -14.91 1.10 20.99
N LEU A 14 -14.07 1.22 19.99
CA LEU A 14 -13.69 2.48 19.38
C LEU A 14 -14.38 2.67 18.01
N ILE A 15 -14.89 3.87 17.79
CA ILE A 15 -15.36 4.34 16.49
C ILE A 15 -14.32 5.30 15.92
N VAL A 16 -13.75 4.96 14.79
CA VAL A 16 -12.81 5.80 14.05
C VAL A 16 -13.52 6.41 12.86
N GLN A 17 -13.79 7.71 12.95
CA GLN A 17 -14.40 8.48 11.88
C GLN A 17 -13.31 8.98 10.94
N LEU A 18 -13.34 8.49 9.71
CA LEU A 18 -12.42 8.85 8.63
C LEU A 18 -13.05 9.93 7.75
N PRO A 19 -12.30 10.93 7.26
CA PRO A 19 -12.81 11.92 6.32
C PRO A 19 -13.07 11.28 4.94
N GLY A 20 -14.26 11.48 4.37
CA GLY A 20 -14.69 10.83 3.13
C GLY A 20 -14.07 11.39 1.85
N GLU A 21 -13.60 12.64 1.86
CA GLU A 21 -13.10 13.36 0.68
C GLU A 21 -11.57 13.45 0.61
N MET A 22 -10.87 12.60 1.34
CA MET A 22 -9.42 12.68 1.47
C MET A 22 -8.74 11.47 0.84
N ASP A 23 -7.59 11.69 0.19
CA ASP A 23 -6.74 10.60 -0.31
C ASP A 23 -6.41 9.57 0.77
N PHE A 24 -6.47 8.29 0.40
CA PHE A 24 -6.27 7.18 1.35
C PHE A 24 -4.93 7.26 2.08
N LEU A 25 -3.83 7.61 1.40
CA LEU A 25 -2.52 7.69 2.05
C LEU A 25 -2.48 8.77 3.14
N ARG A 26 -3.24 9.84 2.95
CA ARG A 26 -3.37 10.90 3.94
C ARG A 26 -4.24 10.44 5.11
N ILE A 27 -5.37 9.78 4.84
CA ILE A 27 -6.21 9.13 5.86
C ILE A 27 -5.36 8.14 6.67
N TYR A 28 -4.64 7.26 6.00
CA TYR A 28 -3.77 6.26 6.60
C TYR A 28 -2.74 6.89 7.56
N ARG A 29 -1.97 7.89 7.08
CA ARG A 29 -0.96 8.57 7.91
C ARG A 29 -1.56 9.25 9.14
N LEU A 30 -2.68 9.93 8.96
CA LEU A 30 -3.36 10.64 10.06
C LEU A 30 -3.95 9.66 11.07
N THR A 31 -4.49 8.54 10.61
CA THR A 31 -5.03 7.48 11.47
C THR A 31 -3.91 6.82 12.29
N VAL A 32 -2.86 6.34 11.62
CA VAL A 32 -1.72 5.71 12.31
C VAL A 32 -1.09 6.69 13.31
N ARG A 33 -0.84 7.94 12.90
CA ARG A 33 -0.31 8.96 13.80
C ARG A 33 -1.21 9.20 15.01
N ARG A 34 -2.53 9.27 14.83
CA ARG A 34 -3.50 9.47 15.91
C ARG A 34 -3.45 8.34 16.92
N PHE A 35 -3.42 7.10 16.45
CA PHE A 35 -3.31 5.93 17.32
C PHE A 35 -1.95 5.87 18.04
N THR A 36 -0.85 6.14 17.34
CA THR A 36 0.49 6.21 17.98
C THR A 36 0.55 7.23 19.09
N MET A 37 -0.02 8.43 18.88
CA MET A 37 -0.04 9.48 19.91
C MET A 37 -0.95 9.14 21.10
N SER A 38 -1.91 8.25 20.91
CA SER A 38 -2.84 7.81 21.96
C SER A 38 -2.51 6.41 22.49
N ALA A 39 -1.34 5.86 22.15
CA ALA A 39 -0.93 4.50 22.45
C ALA A 39 -0.98 4.18 23.95
N GLU A 40 -0.54 5.12 24.80
CA GLU A 40 -0.57 4.97 26.27
C GLU A 40 -2.00 4.81 26.83
N LEU A 41 -2.98 5.43 26.18
CA LEU A 41 -4.38 5.31 26.60
C LEU A 41 -4.92 3.91 26.25
N PHE A 42 -4.46 3.33 25.15
CA PHE A 42 -4.94 2.04 24.65
C PHE A 42 -4.19 0.84 25.25
N SER A 43 -2.95 1.02 25.71
CA SER A 43 -2.15 -0.05 26.31
C SER A 43 -2.77 -0.64 27.60
N LYS A 44 -3.64 0.11 28.24
CA LYS A 44 -4.38 -0.31 29.45
C LYS A 44 -5.72 -0.98 29.14
N CYS A 45 -6.16 -0.92 27.91
CA CYS A 45 -7.44 -1.44 27.45
C CYS A 45 -7.19 -2.78 26.77
N GLY A 46 -7.38 -3.92 27.34
CA GLY A 46 -7.21 -5.24 26.71
C GLY A 46 -7.63 -5.31 25.21
N ASN A 47 -8.34 -6.34 24.80
CA ASN A 47 -8.84 -6.47 23.42
C ASN A 47 -9.87 -5.39 23.09
N ILE A 48 -9.55 -4.55 22.09
CA ILE A 48 -10.41 -3.45 21.66
C ILE A 48 -11.05 -3.77 20.32
N SER A 49 -12.36 -3.60 20.23
CA SER A 49 -13.09 -3.61 18.96
C SER A 49 -12.97 -2.24 18.30
N ILE A 50 -12.57 -2.19 17.03
CA ILE A 50 -12.45 -0.95 16.27
C ILE A 50 -13.43 -0.97 15.10
N ARG A 51 -14.23 0.10 14.96
CA ARG A 51 -15.13 0.33 13.84
C ARG A 51 -14.71 1.56 13.06
N PHE A 52 -14.51 1.42 11.76
CA PHE A 52 -14.23 2.53 10.87
C PHE A 52 -15.51 3.00 10.18
N ILE A 53 -15.73 4.31 10.13
CA ILE A 53 -16.88 4.94 9.46
C ILE A 53 -16.42 6.17 8.68
N GLY A 54 -17.14 6.53 7.61
CA GLY A 54 -16.98 7.79 6.88
C GLY A 54 -16.35 7.62 5.50
N ALA A 55 -15.09 7.23 5.41
CA ALA A 55 -14.44 7.00 4.11
C ALA A 55 -14.87 5.66 3.49
N ASP A 56 -15.08 5.66 2.18
CA ASP A 56 -15.28 4.44 1.41
C ASP A 56 -13.89 3.87 1.06
N LEU A 57 -13.52 2.80 1.74
CA LEU A 57 -12.23 2.14 1.60
C LEU A 57 -12.40 0.79 0.92
N ASN A 58 -11.57 0.50 -0.07
CA ASN A 58 -11.50 -0.83 -0.64
C ASN A 58 -10.87 -1.84 0.34
N GLU A 59 -10.99 -3.15 0.06
CA GLU A 59 -10.53 -4.20 0.96
C GLU A 59 -9.01 -4.14 1.25
N LEU A 60 -8.20 -3.73 0.27
CA LEU A 60 -6.77 -3.53 0.47
C LEU A 60 -6.48 -2.39 1.45
N GLN A 61 -7.16 -1.27 1.27
CA GLN A 61 -7.02 -0.10 2.14
C GLN A 61 -7.45 -0.40 3.56
N LYS A 62 -8.52 -1.19 3.72
CA LYS A 62 -8.98 -1.69 5.03
C LYS A 62 -7.92 -2.58 5.67
N THR A 63 -7.39 -3.55 4.92
CA THR A 63 -6.33 -4.43 5.39
C THR A 63 -5.10 -3.62 5.84
N TRP A 64 -4.71 -2.60 5.10
CA TRP A 64 -3.59 -1.75 5.47
C TRP A 64 -3.78 -1.00 6.78
N LEU A 65 -4.96 -0.42 6.99
CA LEU A 65 -5.28 0.24 8.25
C LEU A 65 -5.24 -0.75 9.41
N ILE A 66 -5.87 -1.92 9.24
CA ILE A 66 -5.94 -2.97 10.25
C ILE A 66 -4.54 -3.46 10.62
N ASP A 67 -3.72 -3.82 9.63
CA ASP A 67 -2.37 -4.35 9.86
C ASP A 67 -1.45 -3.32 10.51
N SER A 68 -1.63 -2.06 10.14
CA SER A 68 -0.85 -0.97 10.74
C SER A 68 -1.23 -0.73 12.20
N LEU A 69 -2.51 -0.85 12.53
CA LEU A 69 -2.97 -0.72 13.90
C LEU A 69 -2.59 -1.92 14.76
N ASN A 70 -2.66 -3.14 14.21
CA ASN A 70 -2.22 -4.36 14.88
C ASN A 70 -0.72 -4.39 15.16
N SER A 71 0.08 -3.62 14.42
CA SER A 71 1.53 -3.50 14.68
C SER A 71 1.92 -2.48 15.72
N LEU A 72 0.95 -1.71 16.19
CA LEU A 72 1.17 -0.90 17.37
C LEU A 72 1.06 -1.84 18.57
N ASP A 73 2.19 -2.16 19.22
CA ASP A 73 2.29 -3.10 20.36
C ASP A 73 1.33 -2.79 21.54
N CYS A 74 0.64 -1.67 21.45
CA CYS A 74 -0.32 -1.19 22.44
C CYS A 74 -1.78 -1.54 22.13
N ILE A 75 -2.09 -2.15 20.98
CA ILE A 75 -3.47 -2.41 20.56
C ILE A 75 -3.60 -3.85 20.11
N ASN A 76 -4.35 -4.63 20.87
CA ASN A 76 -4.76 -5.98 20.48
C ASN A 76 -6.16 -5.90 19.87
N THR A 77 -6.26 -5.85 18.55
CA THR A 77 -7.55 -5.75 17.85
C THR A 77 -8.05 -7.13 17.46
N HIS A 78 -9.06 -7.63 18.15
CA HIS A 78 -9.67 -8.93 17.82
C HIS A 78 -10.82 -8.84 16.83
N PHE A 79 -11.38 -7.65 16.62
CA PHE A 79 -12.55 -7.51 15.76
C PHE A 79 -12.64 -6.12 15.12
N ILE A 80 -12.66 -6.07 13.79
CA ILE A 80 -12.83 -4.82 13.05
C ILE A 80 -14.08 -4.93 12.20
N GLN A 81 -15.11 -4.13 12.52
CA GLN A 81 -16.30 -3.99 11.71
C GLN A 81 -16.28 -2.71 10.90
N TYR A 82 -16.55 -2.84 9.60
CA TYR A 82 -16.89 -1.70 8.74
C TYR A 82 -18.40 -1.57 8.64
N LYS A 83 -18.94 -0.41 8.97
CA LYS A 83 -20.34 -0.10 8.71
C LYS A 83 -20.42 0.66 7.39
N LEU A 84 -20.70 -0.06 6.31
CA LEU A 84 -21.10 0.53 5.04
C LEU A 84 -22.47 1.20 5.23
N LYS A 85 -22.67 2.39 4.64
CA LYS A 85 -24.03 2.87 4.37
C LYS A 85 -24.72 1.82 3.50
N LYS A 86 -25.89 1.39 3.94
CA LYS A 86 -26.69 0.37 3.28
C LYS A 86 -27.00 0.77 1.84
N GLU A 87 -26.45 0.05 0.87
CA GLU A 87 -27.16 -0.38 -0.33
C GLU A 87 -26.69 -1.81 -0.63
N PRO A 88 -27.59 -2.76 -0.90
CA PRO A 88 -27.19 -4.14 -1.19
C PRO A 88 -26.67 -4.20 -2.61
N ILE A 89 -25.35 -4.28 -2.75
CA ILE A 89 -24.74 -4.67 -4.02
C ILE A 89 -24.67 -6.19 -4.03
N PRO A 90 -25.14 -6.86 -5.09
CA PRO A 90 -25.04 -8.31 -5.22
C PRO A 90 -23.57 -8.72 -5.14
N VAL A 91 -23.29 -9.71 -4.30
CA VAL A 91 -21.97 -10.33 -4.19
C VAL A 91 -21.72 -11.16 -5.45
N GLU A 92 -21.32 -10.50 -6.52
CA GLU A 92 -20.47 -11.12 -7.52
C GLU A 92 -19.03 -10.82 -7.12
N SER A 93 -18.25 -11.88 -7.00
CA SER A 93 -16.81 -11.85 -6.73
C SER A 93 -16.09 -11.16 -7.91
N LYS A 94 -16.20 -9.85 -8.01
CA LYS A 94 -15.38 -9.07 -8.92
C LYS A 94 -14.06 -8.75 -8.23
N LEU A 95 -13.01 -9.33 -8.74
CA LEU A 95 -11.62 -8.95 -8.56
C LEU A 95 -11.48 -7.41 -8.56
N PRO A 96 -10.50 -6.84 -7.81
CA PRO A 96 -10.26 -5.40 -7.88
C PRO A 96 -10.09 -5.03 -9.36
N GLU A 97 -11.07 -4.33 -9.86
CA GLU A 97 -11.01 -3.80 -11.22
C GLU A 97 -9.79 -2.89 -11.27
N ILE A 98 -8.82 -3.26 -12.11
CA ILE A 98 -7.90 -2.27 -12.67
C ILE A 98 -8.83 -1.19 -13.17
N ARG A 99 -8.76 0.01 -12.58
CA ARG A 99 -9.55 1.14 -13.07
C ARG A 99 -9.13 1.33 -14.53
N LYS A 100 -9.97 0.84 -15.42
CA LYS A 100 -9.74 0.84 -16.88
C LYS A 100 -9.57 2.24 -17.46
N ASP A 101 -9.88 3.25 -16.66
CA ASP A 101 -9.86 4.64 -17.10
C ASP A 101 -8.47 5.24 -17.24
N THR A 102 -7.41 4.54 -16.73
CA THR A 102 -6.04 5.05 -16.75
C THR A 102 -5.01 4.11 -17.40
N ALA A 103 -5.32 2.85 -17.65
CA ALA A 103 -4.38 1.93 -18.32
C ALA A 103 -4.52 1.98 -19.84
N SER A 104 -4.47 3.17 -20.42
CA SER A 104 -4.56 3.43 -21.87
C SER A 104 -3.48 2.70 -22.70
N SER A 105 -2.43 2.20 -22.07
CA SER A 105 -1.28 1.56 -22.72
C SER A 105 -1.09 0.08 -22.37
N ALA A 106 -1.96 -0.53 -21.57
CA ALA A 106 -1.84 -1.95 -21.25
C ALA A 106 -2.21 -2.82 -22.48
N LEU A 107 -1.29 -3.66 -22.95
CA LEU A 107 -1.54 -4.58 -24.03
C LEU A 107 -2.35 -5.79 -23.59
N PHE A 108 -2.05 -6.32 -22.41
CA PHE A 108 -2.85 -7.33 -21.73
C PHE A 108 -2.55 -7.38 -20.23
N VAL A 109 -3.53 -7.91 -19.49
CA VAL A 109 -3.40 -8.22 -18.06
C VAL A 109 -3.83 -9.66 -17.85
N THR A 110 -2.99 -10.47 -17.25
CA THR A 110 -3.28 -11.86 -16.93
C THR A 110 -3.05 -12.10 -15.43
N GLU A 111 -4.02 -12.70 -14.77
CA GLU A 111 -3.91 -13.08 -13.37
C GLU A 111 -3.74 -14.59 -13.21
N ARG A 112 -2.79 -14.97 -12.36
CA ARG A 112 -2.68 -16.31 -11.78
C ARG A 112 -2.87 -16.24 -10.28
N LYS A 113 -2.96 -17.41 -9.62
CA LYS A 113 -3.29 -17.50 -8.18
C LYS A 113 -2.54 -16.48 -7.31
N ASP A 114 -1.24 -16.28 -7.53
CA ASP A 114 -0.37 -15.46 -6.69
C ASP A 114 0.35 -14.33 -7.41
N VAL A 115 0.15 -14.20 -8.72
CA VAL A 115 0.87 -13.25 -9.57
C VAL A 115 -0.09 -12.55 -10.53
N LEU A 116 0.06 -11.24 -10.64
CA LEU A 116 -0.54 -10.40 -11.67
C LEU A 116 0.54 -10.10 -12.71
N TYR A 117 0.26 -10.43 -13.96
CA TYR A 117 1.10 -10.07 -15.11
C TYR A 117 0.46 -8.88 -15.81
N PHE A 118 1.21 -7.80 -15.92
CA PHE A 118 0.82 -6.60 -16.63
C PHE A 118 1.79 -6.38 -17.78
N HIS A 119 1.29 -6.20 -18.98
CA HIS A 119 2.09 -5.91 -20.17
C HIS A 119 1.68 -4.56 -20.76
N GLY A 120 2.57 -3.60 -20.69
CA GLY A 120 2.37 -2.22 -21.12
C GLY A 120 3.17 -1.25 -20.27
N ASN A 121 3.21 0.01 -20.67
CA ASN A 121 3.81 1.07 -19.89
C ASN A 121 2.75 1.69 -18.97
N MET A 122 3.19 2.16 -17.82
CA MET A 122 2.41 2.98 -16.92
C MET A 122 2.86 4.43 -17.03
N SER A 123 1.94 5.31 -17.41
CA SER A 123 2.16 6.74 -17.57
C SER A 123 1.88 7.50 -16.28
N GLU A 124 2.25 8.78 -16.22
CA GLU A 124 1.94 9.66 -15.10
C GLU A 124 0.45 9.59 -14.73
N GLY A 125 0.19 9.41 -13.44
CA GLY A 125 -1.16 9.26 -12.88
C GLY A 125 -1.72 7.84 -12.89
N ASP A 126 -1.09 6.89 -13.62
CA ASP A 126 -1.53 5.49 -13.60
C ASP A 126 -1.27 4.84 -12.24
N VAL A 127 -2.22 4.04 -11.78
CA VAL A 127 -2.15 3.34 -10.50
C VAL A 127 -2.49 1.87 -10.69
N LEU A 128 -1.55 1.00 -10.33
CA LEU A 128 -1.74 -0.45 -10.27
C LEU A 128 -1.68 -0.90 -8.81
N GLU A 129 -2.79 -1.41 -8.29
CA GLU A 129 -2.88 -1.92 -6.92
C GLU A 129 -3.35 -3.37 -6.92
N THR A 130 -2.66 -4.25 -6.20
CA THR A 130 -3.02 -5.66 -6.08
C THR A 130 -2.50 -6.28 -4.79
N HIS A 131 -3.14 -7.37 -4.34
CA HIS A 131 -2.65 -8.20 -3.23
C HIS A 131 -1.67 -9.30 -3.69
N LYS A 132 -1.49 -9.50 -5.01
CA LYS A 132 -0.61 -10.50 -5.62
C LYS A 132 0.76 -9.91 -5.88
N SER A 133 1.77 -10.74 -6.12
CA SER A 133 3.02 -10.26 -6.73
C SER A 133 2.73 -9.67 -8.10
N VAL A 134 3.46 -8.65 -8.49
CA VAL A 134 3.35 -8.00 -9.80
C VAL A 134 4.55 -8.36 -10.65
N VAL A 135 4.30 -8.78 -11.87
CA VAL A 135 5.29 -8.82 -12.95
C VAL A 135 4.81 -7.86 -14.04
N LEU A 136 5.48 -6.74 -14.16
CA LEU A 136 5.18 -5.70 -15.14
C LEU A 136 6.23 -5.77 -16.26
N ILE A 137 5.77 -6.00 -17.49
CA ILE A 137 6.60 -5.99 -18.70
C ILE A 137 6.34 -4.66 -19.40
N GLY A 138 7.25 -3.71 -19.21
CA GLY A 138 7.14 -2.32 -19.64
C GLY A 138 7.76 -1.38 -18.63
N ASN A 139 7.54 -0.10 -18.79
CA ASN A 139 8.09 0.94 -17.94
C ASN A 139 7.04 1.48 -16.96
N VAL A 140 7.51 1.92 -15.80
CA VAL A 140 6.74 2.70 -14.84
C VAL A 140 7.30 4.11 -14.85
N GLU A 141 6.64 5.02 -15.56
CA GLU A 141 7.08 6.39 -15.71
C GLU A 141 6.93 7.19 -14.42
N ALA A 142 7.58 8.35 -14.34
CA ALA A 142 7.46 9.28 -13.22
C ALA A 142 5.98 9.62 -12.97
N GLY A 143 5.58 9.71 -11.71
CA GLY A 143 4.19 9.94 -11.32
C GLY A 143 3.27 8.72 -11.42
N ALA A 144 3.69 7.60 -12.03
CA ALA A 144 2.96 6.33 -11.98
C ALA A 144 3.24 5.57 -10.69
N ARG A 145 2.30 4.73 -10.25
CA ARG A 145 2.41 4.01 -8.98
C ARG A 145 2.03 2.53 -9.09
N VAL A 146 2.92 1.66 -8.65
CA VAL A 146 2.67 0.22 -8.47
C VAL A 146 2.69 -0.13 -6.99
N THR A 147 1.63 -0.74 -6.51
CA THR A 147 1.45 -1.08 -5.10
C THR A 147 1.01 -2.53 -4.93
N THR A 148 1.68 -3.28 -4.06
CA THR A 148 1.31 -4.67 -3.76
C THR A 148 1.58 -5.08 -2.32
N LEU A 149 0.85 -6.10 -1.84
CA LEU A 149 1.18 -6.76 -0.58
C LEU A 149 2.44 -7.62 -0.68
N LYS A 150 2.80 -8.09 -1.89
CA LYS A 150 3.90 -9.04 -2.11
C LYS A 150 5.09 -8.37 -2.83
N ASN A 151 5.61 -8.98 -3.88
CA ASN A 151 6.80 -8.55 -4.60
C ASN A 151 6.45 -7.80 -5.89
N ILE A 152 7.35 -6.94 -6.34
CA ILE A 152 7.26 -6.25 -7.63
C ILE A 152 8.47 -6.60 -8.47
N ILE A 153 8.23 -7.01 -9.71
CA ILE A 153 9.25 -7.23 -10.74
C ILE A 153 8.86 -6.40 -11.96
N ILE A 154 9.73 -5.52 -12.38
CA ILE A 154 9.55 -4.66 -13.56
C ILE A 154 10.58 -5.07 -14.60
N VAL A 155 10.11 -5.67 -15.69
CA VAL A 155 10.91 -5.97 -16.87
C VAL A 155 10.90 -4.73 -17.76
N GLY A 156 11.65 -3.74 -17.33
CA GLY A 156 11.70 -2.38 -17.88
C GLY A 156 12.30 -1.39 -16.90
N GLU A 157 12.03 -0.11 -17.13
CA GLU A 157 12.50 0.98 -16.31
C GLU A 157 11.48 1.36 -15.23
N LEU A 158 11.95 1.54 -13.99
CA LEU A 158 11.19 2.07 -12.89
C LEU A 158 11.65 3.52 -12.62
N LYS A 159 10.82 4.48 -12.98
CA LYS A 159 10.98 5.91 -12.64
C LYS A 159 10.00 6.37 -11.57
N GLY A 160 8.79 5.84 -11.55
CA GLY A 160 7.72 6.25 -10.63
C GLY A 160 7.85 5.65 -9.23
N LEU A 161 6.70 5.33 -8.63
CA LEU A 161 6.60 4.83 -7.26
C LEU A 161 6.37 3.32 -7.25
N ALA A 162 7.18 2.58 -6.50
CA ALA A 162 6.99 1.15 -6.27
C ALA A 162 6.87 0.87 -4.77
N ILE A 163 5.76 0.26 -4.37
CA ILE A 163 5.41 -0.04 -2.98
C ILE A 163 5.13 -1.54 -2.86
N ALA A 164 5.99 -2.28 -2.20
CA ALA A 164 5.90 -3.73 -2.01
C ALA A 164 5.86 -4.11 -0.52
N GLY A 165 5.52 -5.37 -0.24
CA GLY A 165 5.67 -5.93 1.09
C GLY A 165 4.75 -5.35 2.13
N LEU A 166 3.55 -4.93 1.74
CA LEU A 166 2.59 -4.38 2.69
C LEU A 166 1.95 -5.46 3.57
N ASP A 167 2.20 -6.75 3.28
CA ASP A 167 1.95 -7.89 4.16
C ASP A 167 2.99 -8.04 5.29
N ARG A 168 3.96 -7.09 5.37
CA ARG A 168 5.02 -6.98 6.38
C ARG A 168 5.99 -8.16 6.47
N LYS A 169 6.03 -9.03 5.48
CA LYS A 169 7.08 -10.02 5.40
C LYS A 169 8.39 -9.34 5.02
N ARG A 170 9.48 -9.74 5.70
CA ARG A 170 10.81 -9.10 5.53
C ARG A 170 11.55 -9.54 4.27
N ASP A 171 11.10 -10.60 3.63
CA ASP A 171 11.68 -11.18 2.42
C ASP A 171 11.14 -10.55 1.11
N ARG A 172 10.42 -9.44 1.23
CA ARG A 172 9.85 -8.74 0.08
C ARG A 172 10.89 -7.89 -0.64
N TYR A 173 10.72 -7.81 -1.96
CA TYR A 173 11.65 -7.10 -2.83
C TYR A 173 10.95 -6.40 -3.99
N ILE A 174 11.67 -5.44 -4.56
CA ILE A 174 11.31 -4.76 -5.81
C ILE A 174 12.50 -4.89 -6.75
N ALA A 175 12.29 -5.45 -7.93
CA ALA A 175 13.33 -5.60 -8.96
C ALA A 175 12.94 -4.83 -10.22
N ALA A 176 13.93 -4.25 -10.91
CA ALA A 176 13.74 -3.61 -12.20
C ALA A 176 15.01 -3.76 -13.06
N LEU A 177 14.85 -3.72 -14.39
CA LEU A 177 15.98 -3.73 -15.31
C LEU A 177 16.72 -2.39 -15.32
N SER A 178 16.02 -1.29 -15.05
CA SER A 178 16.62 0.01 -14.76
C SER A 178 15.93 0.59 -13.55
N MET A 179 16.71 0.93 -12.52
CA MET A 179 16.19 1.30 -11.20
C MET A 179 16.45 2.78 -10.91
N ARG A 180 15.51 3.67 -11.30
CA ARG A 180 15.55 5.12 -11.06
C ARG A 180 14.29 5.64 -10.39
N PRO A 181 13.79 5.01 -9.33
CA PRO A 181 12.49 5.32 -8.77
C PRO A 181 12.46 6.69 -8.10
N GLU A 182 11.31 7.36 -8.16
CA GLU A 182 11.01 8.49 -7.25
C GLU A 182 10.93 8.00 -5.81
N ILE A 183 10.24 6.88 -5.59
CA ILE A 183 10.09 6.28 -4.26
C ILE A 183 10.08 4.76 -4.40
N VAL A 184 10.91 4.10 -3.59
CA VAL A 184 10.79 2.68 -3.27
C VAL A 184 10.33 2.52 -1.83
N GLN A 185 9.31 1.71 -1.63
CA GLN A 185 8.85 1.33 -0.29
C GLN A 185 8.76 -0.19 -0.17
N ILE A 186 9.31 -0.74 0.92
CA ILE A 186 9.16 -2.15 1.31
C ILE A 186 8.60 -2.18 2.73
N GLY A 187 7.38 -2.67 2.87
CA GLY A 187 6.66 -2.59 4.12
C GLY A 187 6.49 -1.13 4.59
N ARG A 188 6.99 -0.82 5.78
CA ARG A 188 6.95 0.54 6.34
C ARG A 188 8.14 1.42 5.97
N TYR A 189 9.17 0.85 5.37
CA TYR A 189 10.42 1.55 5.08
C TYR A 189 10.39 2.14 3.69
N ARG A 190 10.87 3.38 3.58
CA ARG A 190 10.92 4.14 2.33
C ARG A 190 12.31 4.60 2.03
N ARG A 191 12.62 4.62 0.74
CA ARG A 191 13.78 5.30 0.18
C ARG A 191 13.30 6.17 -0.97
N TYR A 192 13.71 7.44 -0.92
CA TYR A 192 13.44 8.42 -1.97
C TYR A 192 14.61 8.40 -2.95
N GLY A 193 14.29 8.47 -4.24
CA GLY A 193 15.26 8.81 -5.27
C GLY A 193 15.65 10.29 -5.11
N ASP A 194 16.92 10.61 -5.18
CA ASP A 194 17.39 11.99 -5.02
C ASP A 194 17.47 12.75 -6.33
N GLY A 195 17.07 12.11 -7.45
CA GLY A 195 17.07 12.70 -8.79
C GLY A 195 18.47 13.13 -9.30
N ARG A 196 19.48 13.01 -8.45
CA ARG A 196 20.85 13.36 -8.74
C ARG A 196 21.71 12.11 -8.72
N TYR A 197 22.02 11.56 -9.89
CA TYR A 197 23.06 10.57 -10.02
C TYR A 197 22.88 9.36 -9.10
N ASP A 198 21.82 8.60 -9.29
CA ASP A 198 21.74 7.29 -8.67
C ASP A 198 22.63 6.32 -9.48
N PRO A 199 23.65 5.67 -8.88
CA PRO A 199 24.49 4.68 -9.56
C PRO A 199 23.72 3.46 -10.04
N TRP A 200 22.42 3.44 -9.86
CA TRP A 200 21.51 2.32 -10.07
C TRP A 200 20.77 2.35 -11.41
N ASP A 201 21.22 3.14 -12.38
CA ASP A 201 20.75 3.06 -13.78
C ASP A 201 21.16 1.73 -14.43
N ARG A 202 20.83 0.66 -13.75
CA ARG A 202 21.07 -0.71 -14.18
C ARG A 202 20.10 -1.64 -13.48
N ALA A 203 20.08 -2.88 -13.95
CA ALA A 203 19.25 -3.91 -13.32
C ALA A 203 19.64 -4.13 -11.86
N ALA A 204 18.68 -3.92 -11.00
CA ALA A 204 18.88 -3.99 -9.56
C ALA A 204 17.66 -4.55 -8.85
N VAL A 205 17.90 -5.01 -7.63
CA VAL A 205 16.86 -5.41 -6.68
C VAL A 205 16.97 -4.56 -5.41
N ALA A 206 15.87 -3.98 -5.01
CA ALA A 206 15.70 -3.34 -3.72
C ALA A 206 15.24 -4.38 -2.70
N VAL A 207 15.97 -4.48 -1.59
CA VAL A 207 15.70 -5.40 -0.48
C VAL A 207 15.78 -4.68 0.85
N LEU A 208 15.04 -5.16 1.83
CA LEU A 208 15.11 -4.68 3.20
C LEU A 208 16.19 -5.42 3.99
N LYS A 209 17.14 -4.69 4.55
CA LYS A 209 18.16 -5.23 5.47
C LYS A 209 18.42 -4.23 6.59
N ASN A 210 18.39 -4.69 7.84
CA ASN A 210 18.63 -3.84 9.03
C ASN A 210 17.78 -2.56 9.00
N ASP A 211 16.49 -2.70 8.68
CA ASP A 211 15.50 -1.60 8.64
C ASP A 211 15.81 -0.48 7.61
N LYS A 212 16.67 -0.78 6.63
CA LYS A 212 17.01 0.10 5.53
C LYS A 212 16.83 -0.61 4.18
N ILE A 213 16.46 0.15 3.17
CA ILE A 213 16.35 -0.37 1.80
C ILE A 213 17.71 -0.24 1.13
N PHE A 214 18.23 -1.37 0.66
CA PHE A 214 19.48 -1.47 -0.11
C PHE A 214 19.17 -1.90 -1.53
N PHE A 215 19.84 -1.27 -2.48
CA PHE A 215 19.86 -1.72 -3.86
C PHE A 215 21.06 -2.64 -4.10
N ARG A 216 20.82 -3.74 -4.78
CA ARG A 216 21.85 -4.69 -5.20
C ARG A 216 21.75 -4.87 -6.71
N ALA A 217 22.86 -4.76 -7.42
CA ALA A 217 22.92 -5.10 -8.83
C ALA A 217 22.50 -6.56 -9.05
N LEU A 218 21.78 -6.85 -10.12
CA LEU A 218 21.38 -8.21 -10.49
C LEU A 218 22.52 -8.96 -11.18
N TYR A 219 23.46 -8.24 -11.79
CA TYR A 219 24.71 -8.77 -12.35
C TYR A 219 25.86 -7.83 -12.07
N THR A 220 27.03 -8.40 -11.93
CA THR A 220 28.33 -7.74 -11.79
C THR A 220 28.98 -7.58 -13.15
#